data_1eac45979b847e5ca732c621b593adcc
#
_entry.id   1eac45979b847e5ca732c621b593adcc
#
_cell.length_a   1.000
_cell.length_b   1.000
_cell.length_c   1.000
_cell.angle_alpha   90.00
_cell.angle_beta   90.00
_cell.angle_gamma   90.00
#
_symmetry.space_group_name_H-M   'P 1'
#
loop_
_entity.id
_entity.type
_entity.pdbx_description
1 polymer ?
#
loop_
_entity_poly.entity_id
_entity_poly.type
_entity_poly.pdbx_seq_one_letter_code
_entity_poly.pdbx_strand_id
1 'polypeptide(L)'
;MSSISPRNNCAAPGFPAGGLSYPFGGIPPEGLPGRRVCRPQTVATSGGAGYNKNKGTKKLKEAVFHMYKDLMDTITFVSRFDPEVGQAMAGELARQRRNIELIASENFVSPAVMAAMGSVLTNKYAEGYPGRRYYGGCAHVDVVETLAQQRACALFCADHANVQPHSGAQANFAVYFALLQPGDTVLGMNLAHGGHLTHGSPVNMSGKYYRFVPYGVSDTTETIDYDALRELARTARPRMIVAGASAYPREIDFRTIGDIAKEVGAYFMVDMAHIAGLVAAGLHMSPVPYADVVTSTTHKTLRGPRGGLILCREELAPQIDKAVFPGTQGGPLEHVIAGKAVCFGEAMQPAFTDYQRQIVRNAAALARGLSERGLRLVSGGTDNHMMLLDLRGTGVTGKELERRLDEVYITANKNAIPNDPEKPFVTSGVRLGTPAVTTRGMTEPDMEIIAGCIADAALRFEETADEIRERVGALCARYPLYE
;
A
#
# COMPACT_ATOMS: atom_id res chain seq x y z
N MET A 1 -38.87 1.26 14.07
CA MET A 1 -38.80 1.60 12.63
C MET A 1 -38.31 3.04 12.53
N SER A 2 -37.01 3.24 12.45
CA SER A 2 -36.40 4.53 12.13
C SER A 2 -35.31 4.22 11.10
N SER A 3 -35.56 4.64 9.86
CA SER A 3 -34.71 4.50 8.71
C SER A 3 -33.45 5.35 8.87
N ILE A 4 -32.30 4.72 9.09
CA ILE A 4 -31.00 5.36 8.98
C ILE A 4 -30.64 5.33 7.50
N SER A 5 -30.77 6.48 6.85
CA SER A 5 -30.27 6.72 5.48
C SER A 5 -28.73 6.63 5.50
N PRO A 6 -28.09 5.92 4.55
CA PRO A 6 -26.64 5.91 4.45
C PRO A 6 -26.16 7.30 4.01
N ARG A 7 -25.29 7.91 4.79
CA ARG A 7 -24.58 9.13 4.39
C ARG A 7 -23.55 8.78 3.28
N ASN A 8 -24.01 8.72 2.05
CA ASN A 8 -23.16 8.78 0.89
C ASN A 8 -22.96 10.25 0.55
N ASN A 9 -21.83 10.82 0.98
CA ASN A 9 -21.17 11.96 0.38
C ASN A 9 -20.01 12.41 1.27
N CYS A 10 -18.91 11.65 1.24
CA CYS A 10 -17.61 12.26 1.47
C CYS A 10 -17.14 12.81 0.12
N ALA A 11 -17.73 13.93 -0.31
CA ALA A 11 -17.10 14.78 -1.30
C ALA A 11 -15.80 15.29 -0.64
N ALA A 12 -14.66 15.04 -1.25
CA ALA A 12 -13.42 15.63 -0.82
C ALA A 12 -13.61 17.15 -0.71
N PRO A 13 -13.31 17.78 0.44
CA PRO A 13 -13.38 19.22 0.53
C PRO A 13 -12.35 19.79 -0.46
N GLY A 14 -12.84 20.52 -1.46
CA GLY A 14 -11.99 21.30 -2.35
C GLY A 14 -11.25 22.33 -1.51
N PHE A 15 -9.95 22.16 -1.38
CA PHE A 15 -9.10 23.18 -0.78
C PHE A 15 -8.99 24.33 -1.78
N PRO A 16 -9.25 25.61 -1.37
CA PRO A 16 -8.96 26.75 -2.20
C PRO A 16 -7.45 26.83 -2.40
N ALA A 17 -7.04 27.15 -3.63
CA ALA A 17 -5.67 27.49 -3.95
C ALA A 17 -5.32 28.84 -3.31
N GLY A 18 -4.88 28.78 -2.05
CA GLY A 18 -4.43 29.92 -1.27
C GLY A 18 -3.17 29.53 -0.52
N GLY A 19 -2.10 30.29 -0.70
CA GLY A 19 -0.80 30.05 -0.12
C GLY A 19 -0.86 29.92 1.39
N LEU A 20 -0.21 28.86 1.92
CA LEU A 20 0.00 28.63 3.35
C LEU A 20 0.93 29.71 3.91
N SER A 21 0.36 30.73 4.52
CA SER A 21 1.07 31.57 5.48
C SER A 21 0.86 30.95 6.87
N TYR A 22 1.94 30.46 7.46
CA TYR A 22 1.92 29.98 8.85
C TYR A 22 1.93 31.17 9.80
N PRO A 23 0.99 31.29 10.77
CA PRO A 23 1.14 32.24 11.85
C PRO A 23 2.00 31.60 12.94
N PHE A 24 3.25 32.06 13.08
CA PHE A 24 4.00 31.84 14.30
C PHE A 24 3.46 32.76 15.38
N GLY A 25 2.60 32.25 16.23
CA GLY A 25 2.23 32.83 17.51
C GLY A 25 3.34 32.56 18.52
N GLY A 26 4.23 33.50 18.74
CA GLY A 26 5.24 33.43 19.78
C GLY A 26 4.64 33.64 21.16
N ILE A 27 5.06 32.81 22.14
CA ILE A 27 4.88 33.02 23.59
C ILE A 27 5.80 34.19 24.00
N PRO A 28 5.32 35.22 24.73
CA PRO A 28 6.18 36.31 25.18
C PRO A 28 7.01 35.86 26.38
N PRO A 29 8.31 36.19 26.44
CA PRO A 29 9.07 36.15 27.68
C PRO A 29 8.85 37.47 28.46
N GLU A 30 8.60 37.34 29.75
CA GLU A 30 8.56 38.46 30.68
C GLU A 30 9.92 39.15 30.84
N GLY A 31 9.91 40.46 30.76
CA GLY A 31 10.67 41.43 31.47
C GLY A 31 12.19 41.59 31.22
N LEU A 32 12.57 42.61 30.41
CA LEU A 32 13.70 43.51 30.66
C LEU A 32 13.54 44.81 29.85
N PRO A 33 14.02 45.98 30.31
CA PRO A 33 13.59 47.30 29.85
C PRO A 33 14.43 47.88 28.70
N GLY A 34 13.72 48.53 27.79
CA GLY A 34 14.21 49.69 27.04
C GLY A 34 15.14 49.47 25.86
N ARG A 35 14.58 49.39 24.63
CA ARG A 35 15.24 49.95 23.43
C ARG A 35 14.22 50.43 22.40
N ARG A 36 14.58 51.55 21.76
CA ARG A 36 13.80 52.43 20.88
C ARG A 36 13.17 51.70 19.68
N VAL A 37 11.95 52.09 19.39
CA VAL A 37 11.19 51.73 18.18
C VAL A 37 11.78 52.48 16.98
N CYS A 38 12.26 51.77 15.96
CA CYS A 38 12.46 52.29 14.63
C CYS A 38 11.23 52.01 13.76
N ARG A 39 10.61 53.07 13.25
CA ARG A 39 9.52 52.98 12.27
C ARG A 39 10.06 52.52 10.91
N PRO A 40 9.31 51.71 10.14
CA PRO A 40 9.70 51.40 8.75
C PRO A 40 9.40 52.62 7.84
N GLN A 41 10.40 53.04 7.07
CA GLN A 41 10.25 53.99 5.96
C GLN A 41 9.57 53.30 4.78
N THR A 42 8.50 53.93 4.30
CA THR A 42 7.86 53.63 3.02
C THR A 42 8.80 53.96 1.87
N VAL A 43 9.19 52.98 1.05
CA VAL A 43 9.87 53.22 -0.23
C VAL A 43 8.85 53.13 -1.34
N ALA A 44 8.79 54.19 -2.13
CA ALA A 44 7.93 54.37 -3.27
C ALA A 44 8.21 53.37 -4.40
N THR A 45 7.12 52.87 -5.00
CA THR A 45 7.12 52.05 -6.21
C THR A 45 7.46 52.91 -7.44
N SER A 46 8.50 52.54 -8.18
CA SER A 46 8.63 52.90 -9.59
C SER A 46 9.39 51.78 -10.33
N GLY A 47 8.87 51.36 -11.47
CA GLY A 47 9.60 50.60 -12.46
C GLY A 47 9.09 49.18 -12.70
N GLY A 48 8.21 49.03 -13.70
CA GLY A 48 7.82 47.74 -14.26
C GLY A 48 9.03 47.01 -14.86
N ALA A 49 9.31 45.82 -14.34
CA ALA A 49 10.20 44.86 -14.97
C ALA A 49 9.37 43.64 -15.35
N GLY A 50 9.27 43.36 -16.62
CA GLY A 50 8.57 42.22 -17.19
C GLY A 50 9.05 40.90 -16.55
N TYR A 51 8.15 40.21 -15.90
CA TYR A 51 8.39 38.91 -15.29
C TYR A 51 8.58 37.86 -16.39
N ASN A 52 9.82 37.49 -16.63
CA ASN A 52 10.19 36.52 -17.65
C ASN A 52 9.79 35.11 -17.17
N LYS A 53 8.60 34.62 -17.58
CA LYS A 53 8.03 33.28 -17.22
C LYS A 53 8.98 32.12 -17.49
N ASN A 54 9.96 32.28 -18.40
CA ASN A 54 10.92 31.22 -18.73
C ASN A 54 12.05 31.01 -17.68
N LYS A 55 12.36 32.01 -16.85
CA LYS A 55 13.39 31.85 -15.80
C LYS A 55 12.87 31.10 -14.58
N GLY A 56 11.58 31.19 -14.26
CA GLY A 56 10.94 30.45 -13.15
C GLY A 56 10.87 28.95 -13.43
N THR A 57 10.46 28.57 -14.64
CA THR A 57 10.37 27.17 -15.04
C THR A 57 11.73 26.48 -15.17
N LYS A 58 12.79 27.21 -15.57
CA LYS A 58 14.14 26.66 -15.64
C LYS A 58 14.71 26.43 -14.24
N LYS A 59 14.54 27.37 -13.30
CA LYS A 59 14.96 27.20 -11.89
C LYS A 59 14.19 26.07 -11.18
N LEU A 60 12.91 25.91 -11.48
CA LEU A 60 12.12 24.82 -10.92
C LEU A 60 12.57 23.45 -11.48
N LYS A 61 12.86 23.39 -12.79
CA LYS A 61 13.42 22.18 -13.42
C LYS A 61 14.83 21.87 -12.91
N GLU A 62 15.67 22.87 -12.71
CA GLU A 62 17.02 22.71 -12.12
C GLU A 62 16.92 22.28 -10.64
N ALA A 63 16.01 22.83 -9.85
CA ALA A 63 15.78 22.42 -8.46
C ALA A 63 15.22 20.98 -8.37
N VAL A 64 14.30 20.60 -9.25
CA VAL A 64 13.80 19.23 -9.37
C VAL A 64 14.92 18.29 -9.83
N PHE A 65 15.74 18.68 -10.79
CA PHE A 65 16.88 17.90 -11.26
C PHE A 65 17.94 17.68 -10.18
N HIS A 66 18.24 18.72 -9.36
CA HIS A 66 19.12 18.58 -8.19
C HIS A 66 18.53 17.66 -7.12
N MET A 67 17.22 17.69 -6.89
CA MET A 67 16.53 16.82 -5.93
C MET A 67 16.62 15.33 -6.32
N TYR A 68 16.58 15.02 -7.62
CA TYR A 68 16.81 13.65 -8.11
C TYR A 68 18.29 13.23 -8.01
N LYS A 69 19.21 14.16 -8.13
CA LYS A 69 20.65 13.92 -7.96
C LYS A 69 20.99 13.52 -6.52
N ASP A 70 20.30 14.09 -5.53
CA ASP A 70 20.51 13.82 -4.11
C ASP A 70 20.17 12.39 -3.71
N LEU A 71 19.20 11.75 -4.37
CA LEU A 71 18.87 10.33 -4.10
C LEU A 71 19.97 9.38 -4.56
N MET A 72 20.60 9.67 -5.71
CA MET A 72 21.77 8.93 -6.21
C MET A 72 23.00 9.25 -5.37
N ASP A 73 23.10 10.44 -4.83
CA ASP A 73 24.14 10.85 -3.90
C ASP A 73 24.10 10.03 -2.60
N THR A 74 22.90 9.57 -2.15
CA THR A 74 22.76 8.72 -0.97
C THR A 74 23.49 7.38 -1.14
N ILE A 75 23.34 6.70 -2.29
CA ILE A 75 24.06 5.45 -2.57
C ILE A 75 25.57 5.72 -2.64
N THR A 76 25.98 6.76 -3.33
CA THR A 76 27.38 7.19 -3.40
C THR A 76 27.95 7.55 -2.04
N PHE A 77 27.15 8.25 -1.21
CA PHE A 77 27.52 8.58 0.15
C PHE A 77 27.74 7.34 1.01
N VAL A 78 26.79 6.40 1.02
CA VAL A 78 26.91 5.13 1.76
C VAL A 78 28.14 4.34 1.28
N SER A 79 28.37 4.27 -0.02
CA SER A 79 29.52 3.54 -0.61
C SER A 79 30.89 4.06 -0.14
N ARG A 80 30.97 5.33 0.30
CA ARG A 80 32.23 5.88 0.86
C ARG A 80 32.50 5.41 2.28
N PHE A 81 31.47 5.07 3.05
CA PHE A 81 31.56 4.62 4.44
C PHE A 81 31.49 3.09 4.56
N ASP A 82 30.66 2.48 3.71
CA ASP A 82 30.45 1.04 3.65
C ASP A 82 30.32 0.63 2.17
N PRO A 83 31.44 0.26 1.53
CA PRO A 83 31.44 -0.13 0.11
C PRO A 83 30.59 -1.36 -0.21
N GLU A 84 30.51 -2.34 0.71
CA GLU A 84 29.73 -3.57 0.50
C GLU A 84 28.22 -3.28 0.48
N VAL A 85 27.75 -2.52 1.46
CA VAL A 85 26.33 -2.07 1.50
C VAL A 85 26.03 -1.16 0.30
N GLY A 86 26.93 -0.21 0.00
CA GLY A 86 26.75 0.70 -1.13
C GLY A 86 26.68 -0.04 -2.47
N GLN A 87 27.51 -1.06 -2.69
CA GLN A 87 27.46 -1.91 -3.87
C GLN A 87 26.15 -2.69 -3.97
N ALA A 88 25.66 -3.25 -2.86
CA ALA A 88 24.39 -3.95 -2.84
C ALA A 88 23.21 -3.02 -3.18
N MET A 89 23.21 -1.80 -2.62
CA MET A 89 22.18 -0.79 -2.95
C MET A 89 22.21 -0.38 -4.42
N ALA A 90 23.40 -0.19 -4.98
CA ALA A 90 23.57 0.12 -6.41
C ALA A 90 23.11 -1.03 -7.31
N GLY A 91 23.40 -2.27 -6.91
CA GLY A 91 22.93 -3.48 -7.59
C GLY A 91 21.41 -3.60 -7.59
N GLU A 92 20.74 -3.32 -6.46
CA GLU A 92 19.28 -3.34 -6.38
C GLU A 92 18.64 -2.24 -7.24
N LEU A 93 19.18 -1.02 -7.23
CA LEU A 93 18.72 0.03 -8.13
C LEU A 93 18.85 -0.35 -9.59
N ALA A 94 19.99 -0.97 -9.99
CA ALA A 94 20.20 -1.46 -11.33
C ALA A 94 19.18 -2.56 -11.70
N ARG A 95 18.85 -3.47 -10.77
CA ARG A 95 17.80 -4.47 -10.95
C ARG A 95 16.45 -3.82 -11.17
N GLN A 96 16.04 -2.89 -10.31
CA GLN A 96 14.76 -2.19 -10.41
C GLN A 96 14.63 -1.42 -11.74
N ARG A 97 15.69 -0.83 -12.24
CA ARG A 97 15.72 -0.13 -13.53
C ARG A 97 15.60 -1.09 -14.71
N ARG A 98 16.26 -2.22 -14.64
CA ARG A 98 16.31 -3.23 -15.71
C ARG A 98 15.02 -4.06 -15.78
N ASN A 99 14.45 -4.43 -14.63
CA ASN A 99 13.37 -5.40 -14.58
C ASN A 99 11.99 -4.75 -14.74
N ILE A 100 11.07 -5.48 -15.35
CA ILE A 100 9.62 -5.22 -15.27
C ILE A 100 9.12 -5.84 -13.97
N GLU A 101 8.63 -5.02 -13.04
CA GLU A 101 8.14 -5.44 -11.74
C GLU A 101 6.63 -5.72 -11.78
N LEU A 102 6.23 -6.98 -11.61
CA LEU A 102 4.84 -7.44 -11.63
C LEU A 102 4.41 -8.12 -10.33
N ILE A 103 5.23 -8.08 -9.27
CA ILE A 103 4.77 -8.53 -7.95
C ILE A 103 3.67 -7.57 -7.48
N ALA A 104 2.45 -8.09 -7.33
CA ALA A 104 1.26 -7.30 -7.03
C ALA A 104 1.32 -6.51 -5.71
N SER A 105 2.21 -6.89 -4.81
CA SER A 105 2.45 -6.24 -3.50
C SER A 105 3.64 -5.27 -3.51
N GLU A 106 4.26 -5.02 -4.65
CA GLU A 106 5.39 -4.09 -4.79
C GLU A 106 5.02 -2.83 -5.56
N ASN A 107 5.75 -1.75 -5.27
CA ASN A 107 5.58 -0.47 -5.91
C ASN A 107 6.85 0.37 -5.77
N PHE A 108 6.98 1.41 -6.58
CA PHE A 108 8.05 2.40 -6.49
C PHE A 108 7.53 3.65 -5.79
N VAL A 109 8.10 3.97 -4.64
CA VAL A 109 7.71 5.14 -3.85
C VAL A 109 8.27 6.43 -4.46
N SER A 110 7.69 7.57 -4.11
CA SER A 110 8.22 8.87 -4.53
C SER A 110 9.57 9.17 -3.86
N PRO A 111 10.44 9.99 -4.48
CA PRO A 111 11.66 10.49 -3.85
C PRO A 111 11.42 11.17 -2.50
N ALA A 112 10.27 11.85 -2.34
CA ALA A 112 9.92 12.52 -1.09
C ALA A 112 9.67 11.53 0.05
N VAL A 113 9.01 10.38 -0.24
CA VAL A 113 8.83 9.29 0.74
C VAL A 113 10.19 8.71 1.14
N MET A 114 11.09 8.43 0.17
CA MET A 114 12.44 7.92 0.48
C MET A 114 13.26 8.90 1.32
N ALA A 115 13.21 10.20 0.99
CA ALA A 115 13.90 11.24 1.75
C ALA A 115 13.39 11.33 3.19
N ALA A 116 12.08 11.23 3.41
CA ALA A 116 11.50 11.21 4.76
C ALA A 116 12.00 10.00 5.57
N MET A 117 12.12 8.83 4.93
CA MET A 117 12.65 7.61 5.55
C MET A 117 14.11 7.73 5.99
N GLY A 118 14.94 8.48 5.25
CA GLY A 118 16.36 8.74 5.57
C GLY A 118 16.59 9.95 6.47
N SER A 119 15.56 10.49 7.13
CA SER A 119 15.65 11.73 7.91
C SER A 119 16.19 11.54 9.33
N VAL A 120 16.54 12.66 9.98
CA VAL A 120 16.97 12.72 11.39
C VAL A 120 15.93 12.19 12.39
N LEU A 121 14.69 11.99 11.96
CA LEU A 121 13.62 11.46 12.81
C LEU A 121 13.91 10.02 13.27
N THR A 122 14.81 9.31 12.60
CA THR A 122 15.31 8.00 13.03
C THR A 122 15.97 8.03 14.41
N ASN A 123 16.48 9.19 14.85
CA ASN A 123 17.17 9.34 16.12
C ASN A 123 16.24 9.50 17.32
N LYS A 124 14.92 9.75 17.08
CA LYS A 124 14.00 10.13 18.14
C LYS A 124 13.25 8.97 18.74
N TYR A 125 13.41 8.79 20.05
CA TYR A 125 12.63 7.85 20.85
C TYR A 125 11.35 8.52 21.36
N ALA A 126 10.16 8.01 20.95
CA ALA A 126 8.88 8.68 21.16
C ALA A 126 7.75 7.73 21.63
N GLU A 127 8.03 6.88 22.63
CA GLU A 127 7.00 6.01 23.23
C GLU A 127 5.79 6.81 23.73
N GLY A 128 4.61 6.25 23.53
CA GLY A 128 3.33 6.91 23.76
C GLY A 128 2.76 7.49 22.47
N TYR A 129 1.95 8.53 22.60
CA TYR A 129 1.22 9.17 21.50
C TYR A 129 1.39 10.69 21.53
N PRO A 130 1.10 11.44 20.45
CA PRO A 130 1.21 12.89 20.43
C PRO A 130 0.57 13.55 21.66
N GLY A 131 1.30 14.44 22.31
CA GLY A 131 0.88 15.12 23.53
C GLY A 131 0.89 14.26 24.81
N ARG A 132 1.17 12.96 24.71
CA ARG A 132 1.20 11.99 25.84
C ARG A 132 2.37 11.05 25.70
N ARG A 133 3.59 11.60 25.57
CA ARG A 133 4.83 10.85 25.41
C ARG A 133 5.48 10.50 26.76
N TYR A 134 6.17 9.39 26.81
CA TYR A 134 6.99 9.02 27.97
C TYR A 134 8.35 9.73 27.96
N TYR A 135 8.74 10.37 26.84
CA TYR A 135 10.03 11.04 26.67
C TYR A 135 9.85 12.51 26.31
N GLY A 136 10.82 13.35 26.75
CA GLY A 136 10.88 14.74 26.35
C GLY A 136 11.36 14.93 24.90
N GLY A 137 11.24 16.18 24.38
CA GLY A 137 11.75 16.55 23.08
C GLY A 137 10.92 16.08 21.89
N CYS A 138 9.64 15.75 22.09
CA CYS A 138 8.77 15.17 21.06
C CYS A 138 7.95 16.19 20.26
N ALA A 139 8.09 17.50 20.53
CA ALA A 139 7.24 18.54 19.92
C ALA A 139 7.15 18.46 18.38
N HIS A 140 8.24 18.15 17.68
CA HIS A 140 8.25 18.05 16.22
C HIS A 140 7.76 16.70 15.69
N VAL A 141 8.09 15.59 16.36
CA VAL A 141 7.56 14.27 15.95
C VAL A 141 6.06 14.17 16.23
N ASP A 142 5.55 14.83 17.27
CA ASP A 142 4.12 14.94 17.52
C ASP A 142 3.36 15.59 16.36
N VAL A 143 3.95 16.62 15.75
CA VAL A 143 3.39 17.24 14.53
C VAL A 143 3.34 16.24 13.39
N VAL A 144 4.44 15.49 13.16
CA VAL A 144 4.53 14.52 12.07
C VAL A 144 3.52 13.38 12.24
N GLU A 145 3.44 12.79 13.44
CA GLU A 145 2.51 11.72 13.72
C GLU A 145 1.05 12.18 13.65
N THR A 146 0.75 13.37 14.20
CA THR A 146 -0.60 13.98 14.11
C THR A 146 -1.01 14.21 12.64
N LEU A 147 -0.10 14.71 11.80
CA LEU A 147 -0.37 14.88 10.37
C LEU A 147 -0.66 13.54 9.68
N ALA A 148 0.10 12.49 10.01
CA ALA A 148 -0.12 11.16 9.46
C ALA A 148 -1.50 10.62 9.86
N GLN A 149 -1.88 10.74 11.13
CA GLN A 149 -3.20 10.32 11.64
C GLN A 149 -4.34 11.09 10.96
N GLN A 150 -4.26 12.41 10.93
CA GLN A 150 -5.28 13.27 10.33
C GLN A 150 -5.47 12.98 8.84
N ARG A 151 -4.36 12.83 8.10
CA ARG A 151 -4.39 12.50 6.67
C ARG A 151 -4.97 11.11 6.41
N ALA A 152 -4.64 10.12 7.24
CA ALA A 152 -5.20 8.78 7.14
C ALA A 152 -6.72 8.80 7.39
N CYS A 153 -7.18 9.47 8.45
CA CYS A 153 -8.61 9.63 8.74
C CYS A 153 -9.34 10.33 7.58
N ALA A 154 -8.78 11.43 7.05
CA ALA A 154 -9.38 12.16 5.94
C ALA A 154 -9.42 11.33 4.64
N LEU A 155 -8.33 10.62 4.32
CA LEU A 155 -8.19 9.82 3.10
C LEU A 155 -9.20 8.66 3.04
N PHE A 156 -9.48 8.03 4.17
CA PHE A 156 -10.33 6.84 4.25
C PHE A 156 -11.69 7.10 4.90
N CYS A 157 -11.99 8.34 5.31
CA CYS A 157 -13.20 8.71 6.07
C CYS A 157 -13.36 7.86 7.34
N ALA A 158 -12.29 7.67 8.10
CA ALA A 158 -12.27 6.90 9.34
C ALA A 158 -12.33 7.83 10.57
N ASP A 159 -12.92 7.36 11.67
CA ASP A 159 -13.03 8.13 12.91
C ASP A 159 -11.66 8.24 13.60
N HIS A 160 -10.87 7.15 13.60
CA HIS A 160 -9.57 7.09 14.24
C HIS A 160 -8.56 6.35 13.36
N ALA A 161 -7.28 6.75 13.46
CA ALA A 161 -6.16 6.12 12.79
C ALA A 161 -4.98 5.94 13.75
N ASN A 162 -4.45 4.72 13.83
CA ASN A 162 -3.15 4.45 14.46
C ASN A 162 -2.11 4.18 13.37
N VAL A 163 -1.09 5.05 13.30
CA VAL A 163 -0.04 5.01 12.27
C VAL A 163 1.26 4.38 12.74
N GLN A 164 1.32 3.92 14.00
CA GLN A 164 2.52 3.34 14.61
C GLN A 164 2.84 1.89 14.20
N PRO A 165 1.91 1.03 13.72
CA PRO A 165 2.28 -0.34 13.34
C PRO A 165 3.45 -0.37 12.35
N HIS A 166 4.49 -1.17 12.68
CA HIS A 166 5.70 -1.28 11.87
C HIS A 166 5.46 -2.03 10.56
N SER A 167 4.43 -2.89 10.51
CA SER A 167 4.03 -3.66 9.33
C SER A 167 2.54 -3.98 9.36
N GLY A 168 1.99 -4.44 8.22
CA GLY A 168 0.60 -4.95 8.18
C GLY A 168 0.39 -6.15 9.10
N ALA A 169 1.38 -7.04 9.22
CA ALA A 169 1.31 -8.17 10.15
C ALA A 169 1.18 -7.71 11.61
N GLN A 170 1.95 -6.71 12.01
CA GLN A 170 1.87 -6.14 13.37
C GLN A 170 0.57 -5.37 13.59
N ALA A 171 0.04 -4.69 12.56
CA ALA A 171 -1.30 -4.10 12.61
C ALA A 171 -2.37 -5.16 12.90
N ASN A 172 -2.35 -6.28 12.16
CA ASN A 172 -3.29 -7.40 12.38
C ASN A 172 -3.13 -7.99 13.78
N PHE A 173 -1.90 -8.19 14.26
CA PHE A 173 -1.67 -8.73 15.61
C PHE A 173 -2.14 -7.79 16.71
N ALA A 174 -1.95 -6.48 16.55
CA ALA A 174 -2.45 -5.50 17.51
C ALA A 174 -3.99 -5.54 17.58
N VAL A 175 -4.68 -5.70 16.45
CA VAL A 175 -6.15 -5.85 16.42
C VAL A 175 -6.59 -7.15 17.09
N TYR A 176 -5.94 -8.28 16.80
CA TYR A 176 -6.25 -9.54 17.47
C TYR A 176 -6.00 -9.46 18.97
N PHE A 177 -4.87 -8.89 19.38
CA PHE A 177 -4.53 -8.69 20.79
C PHE A 177 -5.53 -7.77 21.51
N ALA A 178 -6.05 -6.75 20.81
CA ALA A 178 -7.05 -5.85 21.36
C ALA A 178 -8.41 -6.52 21.59
N LEU A 179 -8.90 -7.30 20.62
CA LEU A 179 -10.32 -7.68 20.52
C LEU A 179 -10.60 -9.15 20.83
N LEU A 180 -9.56 -10.00 20.90
CA LEU A 180 -9.69 -11.44 21.06
C LEU A 180 -8.95 -11.95 22.31
N GLN A 181 -9.37 -13.13 22.76
CA GLN A 181 -8.63 -13.94 23.74
C GLN A 181 -7.99 -15.15 23.04
N PRO A 182 -6.83 -15.64 23.54
CA PRO A 182 -6.26 -16.88 23.01
C PRO A 182 -7.27 -18.01 22.97
N GLY A 183 -7.37 -18.68 21.79
CA GLY A 183 -8.32 -19.75 21.55
C GLY A 183 -9.66 -19.31 20.96
N ASP A 184 -9.94 -18.01 20.88
CA ASP A 184 -11.16 -17.51 20.22
C ASP A 184 -11.23 -17.99 18.76
N THR A 185 -12.45 -18.28 18.33
CA THR A 185 -12.71 -18.67 16.93
C THR A 185 -12.78 -17.45 16.04
N VAL A 186 -12.04 -17.52 14.91
CA VAL A 186 -11.99 -16.47 13.89
C VAL A 186 -12.28 -17.08 12.52
N LEU A 187 -13.10 -16.44 11.70
CA LEU A 187 -13.19 -16.80 10.28
C LEU A 187 -12.19 -15.96 9.50
N GLY A 188 -11.41 -16.59 8.62
CA GLY A 188 -10.46 -15.94 7.72
C GLY A 188 -10.45 -16.58 6.35
N MET A 189 -10.07 -15.82 5.32
CA MET A 189 -9.97 -16.38 3.97
C MET A 189 -8.88 -17.45 3.90
N ASN A 190 -9.19 -18.59 3.28
CA ASN A 190 -8.25 -19.70 3.09
C ASN A 190 -6.98 -19.20 2.35
N LEU A 191 -5.82 -19.59 2.86
CA LEU A 191 -4.53 -19.22 2.28
C LEU A 191 -4.40 -19.67 0.81
N ALA A 192 -4.87 -20.89 0.49
CA ALA A 192 -4.85 -21.43 -0.88
C ALA A 192 -5.84 -20.69 -1.83
N HIS A 193 -6.82 -19.99 -1.28
CA HIS A 193 -7.80 -19.20 -2.04
C HIS A 193 -7.50 -17.70 -2.05
N GLY A 194 -6.29 -17.32 -1.62
CA GLY A 194 -5.81 -15.95 -1.66
C GLY A 194 -5.72 -15.23 -0.32
N GLY A 195 -5.98 -15.89 0.81
CA GLY A 195 -5.82 -15.33 2.15
C GLY A 195 -4.37 -14.91 2.46
N HIS A 196 -4.19 -14.13 3.51
CA HIS A 196 -2.85 -13.74 3.99
C HIS A 196 -2.38 -14.67 5.12
N LEU A 197 -1.05 -14.81 5.29
CA LEU A 197 -0.48 -15.63 6.38
C LEU A 197 -1.03 -15.26 7.76
N THR A 198 -1.26 -13.98 8.03
CA THR A 198 -1.81 -13.50 9.30
C THR A 198 -3.33 -13.74 9.45
N HIS A 199 -3.97 -14.37 8.48
CA HIS A 199 -5.38 -14.76 8.54
C HIS A 199 -5.54 -16.24 8.92
N GLY A 200 -4.69 -16.73 9.83
CA GLY A 200 -4.84 -18.04 10.42
C GLY A 200 -3.93 -19.16 9.90
N SER A 201 -2.87 -18.82 9.16
CA SER A 201 -1.90 -19.83 8.74
C SER A 201 -1.29 -20.55 9.97
N PRO A 202 -1.22 -21.90 9.99
CA PRO A 202 -0.67 -22.67 11.13
C PRO A 202 0.77 -22.33 11.48
N VAL A 203 1.55 -21.81 10.52
CA VAL A 203 2.94 -21.40 10.75
C VAL A 203 3.05 -19.96 11.27
N ASN A 204 1.94 -19.24 11.28
CA ASN A 204 1.87 -17.84 11.73
C ASN A 204 1.34 -17.75 13.16
N MET A 205 1.68 -16.67 13.88
CA MET A 205 1.19 -16.41 15.23
C MET A 205 -0.35 -16.47 15.30
N SER A 206 -1.06 -15.94 14.29
CA SER A 206 -2.52 -15.96 14.25
C SER A 206 -3.09 -17.37 14.35
N GLY A 207 -2.59 -18.32 13.57
CA GLY A 207 -3.05 -19.72 13.62
C GLY A 207 -2.56 -20.52 14.82
N LYS A 208 -1.55 -19.99 15.58
CA LYS A 208 -1.06 -20.61 16.81
C LYS A 208 -1.83 -20.18 18.06
N TYR A 209 -2.29 -18.93 18.10
CA TYR A 209 -2.97 -18.37 19.27
C TYR A 209 -4.49 -18.42 19.18
N TYR A 210 -5.05 -18.40 17.95
CA TYR A 210 -6.49 -18.37 17.72
C TYR A 210 -6.93 -19.55 16.88
N ARG A 211 -8.18 -19.95 17.02
CA ARG A 211 -8.79 -21.01 16.24
C ARG A 211 -9.37 -20.44 14.94
N PHE A 212 -8.57 -20.41 13.90
CA PHE A 212 -9.06 -19.98 12.59
C PHE A 212 -9.83 -21.10 11.88
N VAL A 213 -10.99 -20.75 11.36
CA VAL A 213 -11.82 -21.58 10.49
C VAL A 213 -11.82 -20.90 9.11
N PRO A 214 -11.26 -21.53 8.07
CA PRO A 214 -11.13 -20.92 6.77
C PRO A 214 -12.45 -20.89 6.01
N TYR A 215 -12.77 -19.75 5.37
CA TYR A 215 -13.74 -19.69 4.29
C TYR A 215 -13.02 -19.58 2.95
N GLY A 216 -13.71 -19.92 1.85
CA GLY A 216 -13.08 -20.01 0.53
C GLY A 216 -13.89 -19.35 -0.57
N VAL A 217 -13.53 -19.73 -1.79
CA VAL A 217 -14.23 -19.37 -3.01
C VAL A 217 -15.03 -20.59 -3.52
N SER A 218 -16.04 -20.32 -4.33
CA SER A 218 -16.81 -21.34 -5.04
C SER A 218 -15.92 -22.09 -6.04
N ASP A 219 -16.05 -23.40 -6.13
CA ASP A 219 -15.30 -24.24 -7.08
C ASP A 219 -15.65 -23.92 -8.55
N THR A 220 -16.82 -23.36 -8.80
CA THR A 220 -17.31 -23.08 -10.16
C THR A 220 -16.96 -21.67 -10.64
N THR A 221 -17.12 -20.67 -9.78
CA THR A 221 -16.88 -19.25 -10.13
C THR A 221 -15.52 -18.73 -9.69
N GLU A 222 -14.86 -19.44 -8.78
CA GLU A 222 -13.60 -19.03 -8.14
C GLU A 222 -13.72 -17.65 -7.45
N THR A 223 -14.95 -17.28 -7.04
CA THR A 223 -15.26 -16.06 -6.28
C THR A 223 -15.80 -16.43 -4.90
N ILE A 224 -15.73 -15.49 -3.95
CA ILE A 224 -16.21 -15.69 -2.58
C ILE A 224 -17.69 -16.10 -2.63
N ASP A 225 -18.01 -17.21 -1.97
CA ASP A 225 -19.38 -17.67 -1.77
C ASP A 225 -19.91 -17.11 -0.45
N TYR A 226 -20.68 -16.03 -0.55
CA TYR A 226 -21.21 -15.32 0.61
C TYR A 226 -22.29 -16.10 1.36
N ASP A 227 -23.03 -16.99 0.69
CA ASP A 227 -24.02 -17.84 1.33
C ASP A 227 -23.34 -18.94 2.13
N ALA A 228 -22.33 -19.60 1.56
CA ALA A 228 -21.50 -20.55 2.27
C ALA A 228 -20.78 -19.90 3.47
N LEU A 229 -20.28 -18.66 3.32
CA LEU A 229 -19.69 -17.90 4.41
C LEU A 229 -20.70 -17.64 5.54
N ARG A 230 -21.95 -17.28 5.21
CA ARG A 230 -23.01 -17.04 6.20
C ARG A 230 -23.34 -18.32 7.01
N GLU A 231 -23.50 -19.44 6.33
CA GLU A 231 -23.76 -20.73 7.01
C GLU A 231 -22.58 -21.17 7.87
N LEU A 232 -21.35 -20.94 7.40
CA LEU A 232 -20.15 -21.20 8.18
C LEU A 232 -20.09 -20.30 9.44
N ALA A 233 -20.43 -19.01 9.31
CA ALA A 233 -20.47 -18.09 10.43
C ALA A 233 -21.52 -18.48 11.48
N ARG A 234 -22.72 -18.90 11.06
CA ARG A 234 -23.78 -19.40 11.95
C ARG A 234 -23.35 -20.65 12.73
N THR A 235 -22.65 -21.56 12.06
CA THR A 235 -22.19 -22.83 12.64
C THR A 235 -20.99 -22.62 13.56
N ALA A 236 -19.97 -21.89 13.11
CA ALA A 236 -18.72 -21.70 13.83
C ALA A 236 -18.82 -20.69 14.98
N ARG A 237 -19.81 -19.77 14.92
CA ARG A 237 -20.01 -18.66 15.87
C ARG A 237 -18.71 -17.95 16.24
N PRO A 238 -18.03 -17.36 15.26
CA PRO A 238 -16.74 -16.73 15.48
C PRO A 238 -16.86 -15.50 16.37
N ARG A 239 -15.76 -15.17 17.08
CA ARG A 239 -15.62 -13.89 17.76
C ARG A 239 -15.27 -12.76 16.79
N MET A 240 -14.64 -13.11 15.66
CA MET A 240 -14.24 -12.15 14.60
C MET A 240 -14.34 -12.80 13.22
N ILE A 241 -14.75 -12.02 12.23
CA ILE A 241 -14.61 -12.36 10.80
C ILE A 241 -13.57 -11.43 10.20
N VAL A 242 -12.56 -11.98 9.54
CA VAL A 242 -11.49 -11.25 8.83
C VAL A 242 -11.71 -11.37 7.34
N ALA A 243 -11.90 -10.24 6.66
CA ALA A 243 -11.93 -10.15 5.21
C ALA A 243 -10.67 -9.45 4.67
N GLY A 244 -10.45 -9.57 3.37
CA GLY A 244 -9.27 -9.08 2.67
C GLY A 244 -8.40 -10.23 2.18
N ALA A 245 -7.64 -9.97 1.13
CA ALA A 245 -6.90 -11.01 0.45
C ALA A 245 -5.56 -10.51 -0.12
N SER A 246 -4.61 -11.43 -0.25
CA SER A 246 -3.31 -11.21 -0.89
C SER A 246 -3.31 -11.60 -2.37
N ALA A 247 -4.24 -12.48 -2.77
CA ALA A 247 -4.30 -13.04 -4.11
C ALA A 247 -5.75 -13.33 -4.55
N TYR A 248 -6.59 -12.30 -4.51
CA TYR A 248 -7.99 -12.37 -4.96
C TYR A 248 -8.25 -11.24 -5.96
N PRO A 249 -8.52 -11.56 -7.24
CA PRO A 249 -8.56 -10.55 -8.30
C PRO A 249 -9.92 -9.87 -8.47
N ARG A 250 -10.92 -10.23 -7.67
CA ARG A 250 -12.29 -9.69 -7.78
C ARG A 250 -12.61 -8.69 -6.68
N GLU A 251 -13.65 -7.93 -6.86
CA GLU A 251 -14.18 -7.04 -5.83
C GLU A 251 -14.72 -7.86 -4.64
N ILE A 252 -14.53 -7.36 -3.42
CA ILE A 252 -15.07 -7.96 -2.18
C ILE A 252 -16.23 -7.11 -1.69
N ASP A 253 -17.40 -7.74 -1.51
CA ASP A 253 -18.56 -7.10 -0.91
C ASP A 253 -18.44 -7.05 0.62
N PHE A 254 -17.82 -5.99 1.11
CA PHE A 254 -17.65 -5.77 2.55
C PHE A 254 -18.97 -5.50 3.28
N ARG A 255 -20.00 -5.02 2.58
CA ARG A 255 -21.34 -4.83 3.17
C ARG A 255 -21.93 -6.18 3.55
N THR A 256 -21.97 -7.11 2.59
CA THR A 256 -22.52 -8.46 2.84
C THR A 256 -21.77 -9.18 3.96
N ILE A 257 -20.42 -9.09 4.00
CA ILE A 257 -19.65 -9.71 5.10
C ILE A 257 -19.91 -9.02 6.43
N GLY A 258 -20.01 -7.69 6.44
CA GLY A 258 -20.36 -6.92 7.64
C GLY A 258 -21.74 -7.27 8.19
N ASP A 259 -22.72 -7.50 7.31
CA ASP A 259 -24.06 -7.95 7.73
C ASP A 259 -24.04 -9.37 8.30
N ILE A 260 -23.23 -10.28 7.73
CA ILE A 260 -23.00 -11.63 8.29
C ILE A 260 -22.35 -11.54 9.68
N ALA A 261 -21.35 -10.68 9.85
CA ALA A 261 -20.69 -10.51 11.15
C ALA A 261 -21.66 -9.99 12.21
N LYS A 262 -22.50 -9.02 11.89
CA LYS A 262 -23.56 -8.50 12.79
C LYS A 262 -24.58 -9.57 13.16
N GLU A 263 -24.97 -10.41 12.17
CA GLU A 263 -25.93 -11.50 12.36
C GLU A 263 -25.48 -12.48 13.44
N VAL A 264 -24.17 -12.77 13.52
CA VAL A 264 -23.60 -13.71 14.49
C VAL A 264 -22.99 -13.05 15.73
N GLY A 265 -23.00 -11.73 15.81
CA GLY A 265 -22.42 -10.94 16.90
C GLY A 265 -20.88 -10.96 16.95
N ALA A 266 -20.24 -11.09 15.80
CA ALA A 266 -18.79 -11.08 15.65
C ALA A 266 -18.26 -9.68 15.32
N TYR A 267 -17.03 -9.37 15.74
CA TYR A 267 -16.30 -8.24 15.19
C TYR A 267 -16.03 -8.46 13.70
N PHE A 268 -16.08 -7.38 12.93
CA PHE A 268 -15.69 -7.40 11.53
C PHE A 268 -14.41 -6.62 11.31
N MET A 269 -13.35 -7.33 10.96
CA MET A 269 -12.05 -6.78 10.60
C MET A 269 -11.81 -6.92 9.10
N VAL A 270 -11.29 -5.87 8.46
CA VAL A 270 -10.86 -5.93 7.05
C VAL A 270 -9.39 -5.56 6.93
N ASP A 271 -8.60 -6.45 6.36
CA ASP A 271 -7.23 -6.15 5.89
C ASP A 271 -7.31 -5.71 4.42
N MET A 272 -7.29 -4.39 4.19
CA MET A 272 -7.36 -3.81 2.85
C MET A 272 -5.97 -3.59 2.21
N ALA A 273 -4.91 -4.17 2.75
CA ALA A 273 -3.53 -3.87 2.37
C ALA A 273 -3.29 -3.86 0.86
N HIS A 274 -3.82 -4.84 0.13
CA HIS A 274 -3.64 -4.93 -1.32
C HIS A 274 -4.40 -3.86 -2.10
N ILE A 275 -5.57 -3.48 -1.64
CA ILE A 275 -6.49 -2.59 -2.34
C ILE A 275 -6.54 -1.17 -1.75
N ALA A 276 -5.73 -0.84 -0.74
CA ALA A 276 -5.81 0.42 -0.01
C ALA A 276 -5.72 1.66 -0.94
N GLY A 277 -4.88 1.62 -1.97
CA GLY A 277 -4.81 2.69 -2.96
C GLY A 277 -6.09 2.82 -3.79
N LEU A 278 -6.70 1.69 -4.18
CA LEU A 278 -7.97 1.68 -4.92
C LEU A 278 -9.13 2.19 -4.05
N VAL A 279 -9.16 1.80 -2.77
CA VAL A 279 -10.15 2.31 -1.79
C VAL A 279 -9.98 3.82 -1.61
N ALA A 280 -8.76 4.31 -1.42
CA ALA A 280 -8.47 5.74 -1.29
C ALA A 280 -8.90 6.54 -2.53
N ALA A 281 -8.83 5.94 -3.73
CA ALA A 281 -9.24 6.56 -4.99
C ALA A 281 -10.72 6.35 -5.33
N GLY A 282 -11.49 5.64 -4.50
CA GLY A 282 -12.91 5.33 -4.75
C GLY A 282 -13.14 4.32 -5.89
N LEU A 283 -12.15 3.49 -6.20
CA LEU A 283 -12.18 2.48 -7.28
C LEU A 283 -12.42 1.06 -6.77
N HIS A 284 -12.56 0.88 -5.48
CA HIS A 284 -13.00 -0.34 -4.80
C HIS A 284 -13.89 0.08 -3.64
N MET A 285 -14.86 -0.76 -3.28
CA MET A 285 -15.72 -0.52 -2.12
C MET A 285 -14.86 -0.26 -0.87
N SER A 286 -15.14 0.83 -0.14
CA SER A 286 -14.49 1.09 1.14
C SER A 286 -15.02 0.15 2.22
N PRO A 287 -14.16 -0.53 2.98
CA PRO A 287 -14.58 -1.33 4.12
C PRO A 287 -14.96 -0.49 5.35
N VAL A 288 -14.48 0.75 5.47
CA VAL A 288 -14.58 1.59 6.66
C VAL A 288 -16.02 1.76 7.16
N PRO A 289 -17.05 1.96 6.31
CA PRO A 289 -18.42 2.08 6.80
C PRO A 289 -19.02 0.79 7.39
N TYR A 290 -18.45 -0.36 7.09
CA TYR A 290 -19.01 -1.68 7.43
C TYR A 290 -18.23 -2.41 8.51
N ALA A 291 -16.90 -2.19 8.57
CA ALA A 291 -16.01 -2.86 9.51
C ALA A 291 -15.92 -2.13 10.85
N ASP A 292 -15.59 -2.88 11.90
CA ASP A 292 -15.25 -2.33 13.22
C ASP A 292 -13.81 -1.82 13.21
N VAL A 293 -12.92 -2.56 12.54
CA VAL A 293 -11.50 -2.22 12.37
C VAL A 293 -11.05 -2.55 10.96
N VAL A 294 -10.25 -1.66 10.39
CA VAL A 294 -9.61 -1.85 9.09
C VAL A 294 -8.10 -1.75 9.27
N THR A 295 -7.38 -2.73 8.77
CA THR A 295 -5.91 -2.69 8.73
C THR A 295 -5.40 -2.53 7.31
N SER A 296 -4.18 -2.04 7.18
CA SER A 296 -3.52 -1.92 5.89
C SER A 296 -2.00 -1.97 6.02
N THR A 297 -1.33 -2.22 4.92
CA THR A 297 0.04 -1.78 4.67
C THR A 297 0.03 -0.44 3.95
N THR A 298 1.16 0.26 3.97
CA THR A 298 1.29 1.55 3.28
C THR A 298 2.06 1.47 1.95
N HIS A 299 2.70 0.34 1.64
CA HIS A 299 3.70 0.21 0.57
C HIS A 299 3.26 -0.55 -0.71
N LYS A 300 1.97 -0.90 -0.85
CA LYS A 300 1.44 -1.62 -2.03
C LYS A 300 0.78 -0.62 -3.01
N THR A 301 -0.50 -0.78 -3.28
CA THR A 301 -1.25 0.16 -4.14
C THR A 301 -1.24 1.59 -3.59
N LEU A 302 -1.11 1.78 -2.28
CA LEU A 302 -1.03 3.10 -1.64
C LEU A 302 0.29 3.83 -1.92
N ARG A 303 1.34 3.12 -2.37
CA ARG A 303 2.63 3.68 -2.83
C ARG A 303 3.41 4.45 -1.77
N GLY A 304 3.34 4.02 -0.51
CA GLY A 304 4.05 4.64 0.62
C GLY A 304 5.23 3.82 1.13
N PRO A 305 5.81 4.20 2.27
CA PRO A 305 6.90 3.45 2.90
C PRO A 305 6.40 2.10 3.41
N ARG A 306 7.31 1.15 3.61
CA ARG A 306 6.97 -0.11 4.27
C ARG A 306 6.54 0.16 5.71
N GLY A 307 5.29 -0.18 6.03
CA GLY A 307 4.67 0.06 7.33
C GLY A 307 3.24 -0.46 7.37
N GLY A 308 2.61 -0.35 8.53
CA GLY A 308 1.22 -0.71 8.79
C GLY A 308 0.36 0.51 9.16
N LEU A 309 -0.93 0.30 9.13
CA LEU A 309 -1.97 1.28 9.48
C LEU A 309 -3.15 0.52 10.09
N ILE A 310 -3.76 1.10 11.13
CA ILE A 310 -5.05 0.64 11.66
C ILE A 310 -6.01 1.82 11.61
N LEU A 311 -7.20 1.60 11.08
CA LEU A 311 -8.34 2.51 11.13
C LEU A 311 -9.42 1.83 11.96
N CYS A 312 -10.14 2.55 12.80
CA CYS A 312 -11.22 1.96 13.57
C CYS A 312 -12.29 3.01 13.92
N ARG A 313 -13.39 2.51 14.45
CA ARG A 313 -14.42 3.36 15.05
C ARG A 313 -13.89 4.01 16.31
N GLU A 314 -14.39 5.20 16.64
CA GLU A 314 -13.95 5.99 17.79
C GLU A 314 -14.03 5.22 19.13
N GLU A 315 -15.06 4.40 19.32
CA GLU A 315 -15.22 3.60 20.54
C GLU A 315 -14.13 2.55 20.75
N LEU A 316 -13.47 2.10 19.70
CA LEU A 316 -12.38 1.11 19.75
C LEU A 316 -10.99 1.77 19.84
N ALA A 317 -10.89 3.06 19.58
CA ALA A 317 -9.61 3.78 19.51
C ALA A 317 -8.72 3.59 20.77
N PRO A 318 -9.24 3.75 22.02
CA PRO A 318 -8.41 3.57 23.21
C PRO A 318 -7.86 2.15 23.36
N GLN A 319 -8.65 1.14 22.95
CA GLN A 319 -8.27 -0.26 23.04
C GLN A 319 -7.24 -0.63 21.98
N ILE A 320 -7.40 -0.14 20.76
CA ILE A 320 -6.44 -0.31 19.66
C ILE A 320 -5.12 0.38 19.97
N ASP A 321 -5.15 1.64 20.42
CA ASP A 321 -3.93 2.38 20.76
C ASP A 321 -3.16 1.68 21.88
N LYS A 322 -3.85 1.22 22.93
CA LYS A 322 -3.23 0.46 24.01
C LYS A 322 -2.65 -0.88 23.54
N ALA A 323 -3.28 -1.53 22.57
CA ALA A 323 -2.79 -2.77 22.00
C ALA A 323 -1.53 -2.56 21.13
N VAL A 324 -1.43 -1.45 20.42
CA VAL A 324 -0.21 -1.09 19.70
C VAL A 324 0.89 -0.72 20.69
N PHE A 325 0.68 0.31 21.50
CA PHE A 325 1.61 0.70 22.55
C PHE A 325 0.91 0.85 23.89
N PRO A 326 1.37 0.16 24.93
CA PRO A 326 2.57 -0.68 25.04
C PRO A 326 2.34 -2.18 24.74
N GLY A 327 1.18 -2.56 24.16
CA GLY A 327 0.77 -3.96 24.07
C GLY A 327 1.64 -4.84 23.19
N THR A 328 1.94 -4.41 21.97
CA THR A 328 2.65 -5.21 20.97
C THR A 328 3.91 -4.54 20.41
N GLN A 329 4.10 -3.25 20.66
CA GLN A 329 5.25 -2.46 20.20
C GLN A 329 5.77 -1.55 21.31
N GLY A 330 7.04 -1.10 21.18
CA GLY A 330 7.66 -0.03 21.96
C GLY A 330 7.70 1.28 21.18
N GLY A 331 8.89 1.90 21.05
CA GLY A 331 9.07 3.18 20.36
C GLY A 331 8.64 3.13 18.90
N PRO A 332 7.84 4.10 18.44
CA PRO A 332 7.42 4.21 17.05
C PRO A 332 8.59 4.58 16.13
N LEU A 333 8.50 4.19 14.86
CA LEU A 333 9.47 4.52 13.83
C LEU A 333 9.10 5.87 13.20
N GLU A 334 9.51 6.97 13.83
CA GLU A 334 9.07 8.32 13.45
C GLU A 334 9.47 8.72 12.01
N HIS A 335 10.62 8.24 11.52
CA HIS A 335 11.02 8.42 10.12
C HIS A 335 10.11 7.67 9.14
N VAL A 336 9.59 6.50 9.52
CA VAL A 336 8.59 5.77 8.73
C VAL A 336 7.23 6.49 8.78
N ILE A 337 6.85 7.01 9.95
CA ILE A 337 5.61 7.79 10.11
C ILE A 337 5.67 9.06 9.26
N ALA A 338 6.83 9.73 9.18
CA ALA A 338 7.02 10.84 8.26
C ALA A 338 6.82 10.42 6.79
N GLY A 339 7.37 9.29 6.38
CA GLY A 339 7.12 8.72 5.06
C GLY A 339 5.63 8.42 4.81
N LYS A 340 4.90 7.91 5.83
CA LYS A 340 3.44 7.71 5.76
C LYS A 340 2.70 9.04 5.61
N ALA A 341 3.08 10.07 6.37
CA ALA A 341 2.48 11.40 6.27
C ALA A 341 2.63 12.00 4.86
N VAL A 342 3.81 11.85 4.24
CA VAL A 342 4.06 12.27 2.86
C VAL A 342 3.19 11.48 1.89
N CYS A 343 3.20 10.15 1.99
CA CYS A 343 2.40 9.26 1.16
C CYS A 343 0.90 9.59 1.20
N PHE A 344 0.33 9.78 2.38
CA PHE A 344 -1.09 10.15 2.52
C PHE A 344 -1.38 11.53 1.91
N GLY A 345 -0.44 12.48 2.04
CA GLY A 345 -0.54 13.78 1.38
C GLY A 345 -0.55 13.68 -0.14
N GLU A 346 0.28 12.80 -0.72
CA GLU A 346 0.27 12.50 -2.16
C GLU A 346 -1.03 11.80 -2.57
N ALA A 347 -1.52 10.83 -1.77
CA ALA A 347 -2.74 10.08 -2.05
C ALA A 347 -4.02 10.93 -2.02
N MET A 348 -4.01 12.08 -1.34
CA MET A 348 -5.11 13.05 -1.34
C MET A 348 -5.17 13.92 -2.61
N GLN A 349 -4.16 13.85 -3.50
CA GLN A 349 -4.13 14.66 -4.72
C GLN A 349 -4.91 14.00 -5.87
N PRO A 350 -5.57 14.77 -6.75
CA PRO A 350 -6.30 14.23 -7.90
C PRO A 350 -5.45 13.30 -8.79
N ALA A 351 -4.17 13.63 -8.97
CA ALA A 351 -3.24 12.82 -9.74
C ALA A 351 -3.10 11.37 -9.21
N PHE A 352 -3.31 11.15 -7.91
CA PHE A 352 -3.30 9.81 -7.34
C PHE A 352 -4.51 8.99 -7.80
N THR A 353 -5.68 9.61 -7.89
CA THR A 353 -6.87 8.93 -8.43
C THR A 353 -6.66 8.53 -9.90
N ASP A 354 -6.06 9.40 -10.71
CA ASP A 354 -5.75 9.09 -12.11
C ASP A 354 -4.72 7.95 -12.22
N TYR A 355 -3.71 7.96 -11.36
CA TYR A 355 -2.75 6.86 -11.24
C TYR A 355 -3.42 5.53 -10.88
N GLN A 356 -4.33 5.51 -9.91
CA GLN A 356 -5.06 4.29 -9.52
C GLN A 356 -5.98 3.80 -10.65
N ARG A 357 -6.64 4.70 -11.38
CA ARG A 357 -7.42 4.34 -12.58
C ARG A 357 -6.55 3.68 -13.65
N GLN A 358 -5.33 4.20 -13.84
CA GLN A 358 -4.38 3.61 -14.78
C GLN A 358 -3.95 2.21 -14.34
N ILE A 359 -3.75 1.96 -13.04
CA ILE A 359 -3.46 0.61 -12.51
C ILE A 359 -4.55 -0.38 -12.94
N VAL A 360 -5.81 -0.04 -12.75
CA VAL A 360 -6.94 -0.93 -13.09
C VAL A 360 -7.03 -1.15 -14.60
N ARG A 361 -6.87 -0.10 -15.42
CA ARG A 361 -6.83 -0.23 -16.88
C ARG A 361 -5.67 -1.12 -17.34
N ASN A 362 -4.51 -0.94 -16.79
CA ASN A 362 -3.34 -1.78 -17.09
C ASN A 362 -3.58 -3.24 -16.69
N ALA A 363 -4.18 -3.49 -15.52
CA ALA A 363 -4.51 -4.84 -15.10
C ALA A 363 -5.52 -5.51 -16.05
N ALA A 364 -6.56 -4.78 -16.45
CA ALA A 364 -7.55 -5.29 -17.41
C ALA A 364 -6.92 -5.57 -18.79
N ALA A 365 -6.02 -4.70 -19.27
CA ALA A 365 -5.31 -4.89 -20.53
C ALA A 365 -4.38 -6.10 -20.49
N LEU A 366 -3.59 -6.24 -19.41
CA LEU A 366 -2.70 -7.39 -19.21
C LEU A 366 -3.51 -8.70 -19.13
N ALA A 367 -4.60 -8.72 -18.37
CA ALA A 367 -5.49 -9.88 -18.23
C ALA A 367 -6.06 -10.31 -19.59
N ARG A 368 -6.57 -9.37 -20.38
CA ARG A 368 -7.08 -9.63 -21.72
C ARG A 368 -5.98 -10.18 -22.63
N GLY A 369 -4.81 -9.52 -22.69
CA GLY A 369 -3.71 -9.95 -23.55
C GLY A 369 -3.19 -11.34 -23.21
N LEU A 370 -3.20 -11.75 -21.94
CA LEU A 370 -2.86 -13.12 -21.52
C LEU A 370 -3.94 -14.12 -21.96
N SER A 371 -5.21 -13.79 -21.78
CA SER A 371 -6.33 -14.67 -22.17
C SER A 371 -6.42 -14.87 -23.69
N GLU A 372 -6.19 -13.83 -24.49
CA GLU A 372 -6.14 -13.90 -25.96
C GLU A 372 -4.99 -14.79 -26.47
N ARG A 373 -3.96 -15.01 -25.64
CA ARG A 373 -2.83 -15.93 -25.93
C ARG A 373 -3.01 -17.32 -25.35
N GLY A 374 -4.23 -17.65 -24.90
CA GLY A 374 -4.59 -18.99 -24.42
C GLY A 374 -4.21 -19.29 -22.98
N LEU A 375 -3.80 -18.30 -22.20
CA LEU A 375 -3.49 -18.48 -20.78
C LEU A 375 -4.75 -18.24 -19.93
N ARG A 376 -5.08 -19.20 -19.07
CA ARG A 376 -6.25 -19.13 -18.19
C ARG A 376 -5.99 -18.20 -17.01
N LEU A 377 -6.99 -17.39 -16.65
CA LEU A 377 -7.00 -16.59 -15.43
C LEU A 377 -8.01 -17.15 -14.43
N VAL A 378 -7.62 -17.26 -13.17
CA VAL A 378 -8.52 -17.59 -12.07
C VAL A 378 -9.67 -16.58 -12.03
N SER A 379 -10.89 -17.07 -11.83
CA SER A 379 -12.14 -16.31 -11.87
C SER A 379 -12.42 -15.56 -13.19
N GLY A 380 -11.70 -15.90 -14.27
CA GLY A 380 -11.91 -15.36 -15.62
C GLY A 380 -11.41 -13.92 -15.83
N GLY A 381 -10.60 -13.35 -14.92
CA GLY A 381 -10.04 -12.00 -15.11
C GLY A 381 -9.79 -11.23 -13.81
N THR A 382 -9.92 -9.89 -13.86
CA THR A 382 -9.65 -9.02 -12.71
C THR A 382 -10.56 -7.79 -12.69
N ASP A 383 -10.93 -7.35 -11.48
CA ASP A 383 -11.62 -6.10 -11.21
C ASP A 383 -10.70 -5.07 -10.51
N ASN A 384 -9.46 -5.45 -10.18
CA ASN A 384 -8.55 -4.63 -9.38
C ASN A 384 -7.14 -4.52 -10.02
N HIS A 385 -6.10 -4.49 -9.21
CA HIS A 385 -4.70 -4.26 -9.63
C HIS A 385 -3.92 -5.55 -9.92
N MET A 386 -4.51 -6.72 -9.71
CA MET A 386 -3.81 -8.01 -9.84
C MET A 386 -4.64 -9.05 -10.59
N MET A 387 -3.99 -10.11 -11.04
CA MET A 387 -4.60 -11.30 -11.58
C MET A 387 -3.81 -12.54 -11.16
N LEU A 388 -4.47 -13.69 -11.17
CA LEU A 388 -3.85 -15.00 -10.98
C LEU A 388 -3.87 -15.77 -12.28
N LEU A 389 -2.69 -16.11 -12.77
CA LEU A 389 -2.50 -16.97 -13.93
C LEU A 389 -2.62 -18.43 -13.46
N ASP A 390 -3.45 -19.21 -14.14
CA ASP A 390 -3.59 -20.65 -13.94
C ASP A 390 -2.82 -21.38 -15.04
N LEU A 391 -1.78 -22.11 -14.65
CA LEU A 391 -0.88 -22.80 -15.56
C LEU A 391 -1.25 -24.28 -15.77
N ARG A 392 -2.36 -24.77 -15.18
CA ARG A 392 -2.79 -26.14 -15.41
C ARG A 392 -3.06 -26.38 -16.90
N GLY A 393 -2.51 -27.47 -17.42
CA GLY A 393 -2.59 -27.80 -18.85
C GLY A 393 -1.53 -27.18 -19.75
N THR A 394 -0.66 -26.28 -19.24
CA THR A 394 0.46 -25.71 -20.03
C THR A 394 1.73 -26.55 -19.98
N GLY A 395 1.81 -27.50 -19.06
CA GLY A 395 3.04 -28.26 -18.79
C GLY A 395 4.09 -27.52 -17.96
N VAL A 396 3.78 -26.28 -17.49
CA VAL A 396 4.69 -25.43 -16.71
C VAL A 396 4.09 -25.21 -15.33
N THR A 397 4.92 -25.33 -14.28
CA THR A 397 4.50 -25.03 -12.90
C THR A 397 4.70 -23.54 -12.58
N GLY A 398 4.05 -23.06 -11.51
CA GLY A 398 4.27 -21.70 -11.02
C GLY A 398 5.73 -21.40 -10.71
N LYS A 399 6.42 -22.36 -10.07
CA LYS A 399 7.87 -22.25 -9.78
C LYS A 399 8.70 -22.13 -11.04
N GLU A 400 8.39 -22.90 -12.06
CA GLU A 400 9.15 -22.86 -13.30
C GLU A 400 8.90 -21.57 -14.08
N LEU A 401 7.66 -21.10 -14.16
CA LEU A 401 7.38 -19.81 -14.81
C LEU A 401 8.02 -18.64 -14.05
N GLU A 402 7.98 -18.64 -12.70
CA GLU A 402 8.67 -17.65 -11.86
C GLU A 402 10.17 -17.58 -12.22
N ARG A 403 10.86 -18.75 -12.36
CA ARG A 403 12.26 -18.84 -12.76
C ARG A 403 12.50 -18.29 -14.17
N ARG A 404 11.68 -18.71 -15.16
CA ARG A 404 11.81 -18.26 -16.55
C ARG A 404 11.64 -16.76 -16.68
N LEU A 405 10.64 -16.18 -15.98
CA LEU A 405 10.40 -14.75 -15.97
C LEU A 405 11.58 -13.98 -15.37
N ASP A 406 12.15 -14.45 -14.25
CA ASP A 406 13.32 -13.83 -13.64
C ASP A 406 14.53 -13.81 -14.58
N GLU A 407 14.77 -14.89 -15.32
CA GLU A 407 15.84 -14.99 -16.32
C GLU A 407 15.71 -13.98 -17.47
N VAL A 408 14.50 -13.54 -17.77
CA VAL A 408 14.22 -12.54 -18.81
C VAL A 408 13.84 -11.17 -18.26
N TYR A 409 14.20 -10.90 -17.00
CA TYR A 409 14.04 -9.62 -16.32
C TYR A 409 12.59 -9.20 -16.10
N ILE A 410 11.71 -10.16 -15.90
CA ILE A 410 10.32 -9.93 -15.43
C ILE A 410 10.20 -10.51 -14.03
N THR A 411 9.96 -9.66 -13.05
CA THR A 411 9.84 -10.08 -11.65
C THR A 411 8.38 -10.36 -11.32
N ALA A 412 8.07 -11.60 -10.94
CA ALA A 412 6.74 -12.06 -10.53
C ALA A 412 6.88 -13.07 -9.39
N ASN A 413 5.77 -13.53 -8.81
CA ASN A 413 5.81 -14.58 -7.79
C ASN A 413 4.87 -15.74 -8.12
N LYS A 414 5.36 -16.96 -7.93
CA LYS A 414 4.47 -18.14 -7.92
C LYS A 414 3.42 -17.99 -6.84
N ASN A 415 2.24 -18.53 -7.09
CA ASN A 415 1.11 -18.45 -6.17
C ASN A 415 0.23 -19.69 -6.32
N ALA A 416 -0.27 -20.22 -5.20
CA ALA A 416 -1.31 -21.24 -5.24
C ALA A 416 -2.59 -20.67 -5.87
N ILE A 417 -3.31 -21.53 -6.58
CA ILE A 417 -4.63 -21.22 -7.13
C ILE A 417 -5.69 -22.05 -6.38
N PRO A 418 -6.98 -21.68 -6.45
CA PRO A 418 -8.04 -22.50 -5.86
C PRO A 418 -7.96 -23.94 -6.36
N ASN A 419 -8.05 -24.90 -5.42
CA ASN A 419 -7.93 -26.34 -5.70
C ASN A 419 -6.60 -26.72 -6.40
N ASP A 420 -5.52 -26.10 -6.00
CA ASP A 420 -4.20 -26.33 -6.57
C ASP A 420 -3.75 -27.79 -6.31
N PRO A 421 -3.46 -28.58 -7.35
CA PRO A 421 -2.96 -29.95 -7.18
C PRO A 421 -1.49 -30.00 -6.71
N GLU A 422 -0.76 -28.90 -6.86
CA GLU A 422 0.65 -28.81 -6.53
C GLU A 422 0.92 -28.45 -5.08
N LYS A 423 2.09 -28.80 -4.58
CA LYS A 423 2.55 -28.40 -3.23
C LYS A 423 2.82 -26.88 -3.18
N PRO A 424 2.71 -26.24 -1.99
CA PRO A 424 2.87 -24.80 -1.82
C PRO A 424 4.21 -24.22 -2.34
N PHE A 425 5.27 -25.02 -2.43
CA PHE A 425 6.57 -24.58 -2.95
C PHE A 425 6.72 -24.71 -4.47
N VAL A 426 5.77 -25.37 -5.14
CA VAL A 426 5.71 -25.57 -6.59
C VAL A 426 4.66 -24.69 -7.22
N THR A 427 3.41 -24.84 -6.78
CA THR A 427 2.18 -24.16 -7.20
C THR A 427 1.86 -24.35 -8.70
N SER A 428 0.60 -24.16 -9.05
CA SER A 428 0.13 -24.19 -10.44
C SER A 428 -0.15 -22.80 -10.98
N GLY A 429 0.16 -21.73 -10.24
CA GLY A 429 -0.13 -20.37 -10.64
C GLY A 429 1.00 -19.38 -10.43
N VAL A 430 0.81 -18.22 -11.06
CA VAL A 430 1.64 -17.01 -10.86
C VAL A 430 0.72 -15.83 -10.62
N ARG A 431 1.03 -15.02 -9.61
CA ARG A 431 0.33 -13.76 -9.35
C ARG A 431 1.05 -12.62 -10.04
N LEU A 432 0.28 -11.79 -10.77
CA LEU A 432 0.74 -10.64 -11.50
C LEU A 432 -0.01 -9.40 -11.03
N GLY A 433 0.65 -8.24 -11.01
CA GLY A 433 0.04 -6.96 -10.66
C GLY A 433 0.68 -5.79 -11.38
N THR A 434 -0.04 -4.69 -11.45
CA THR A 434 0.33 -3.55 -12.29
C THR A 434 0.71 -2.25 -11.54
N PRO A 435 0.76 -2.16 -10.18
CA PRO A 435 1.09 -0.91 -9.51
C PRO A 435 2.48 -0.35 -9.88
N ALA A 436 3.51 -1.19 -9.85
CA ALA A 436 4.90 -0.77 -10.09
C ALA A 436 5.13 -0.31 -11.54
N VAL A 437 4.66 -1.07 -12.53
CA VAL A 437 4.76 -0.68 -13.96
C VAL A 437 3.97 0.59 -14.26
N THR A 438 2.82 0.79 -13.60
CA THR A 438 2.04 2.02 -13.73
C THR A 438 2.77 3.21 -13.10
N THR A 439 3.45 3.03 -11.96
CA THR A 439 4.28 4.08 -11.36
C THR A 439 5.42 4.49 -12.29
N ARG A 440 5.98 3.56 -13.07
CA ARG A 440 6.98 3.86 -14.10
C ARG A 440 6.44 4.65 -15.28
N GLY A 441 5.12 4.71 -15.47
CA GLY A 441 4.47 5.42 -16.57
C GLY A 441 3.98 4.52 -17.71
N MET A 442 4.05 3.20 -17.57
CA MET A 442 3.54 2.25 -18.56
C MET A 442 2.01 2.29 -18.64
N THR A 443 1.48 2.05 -19.83
CA THR A 443 0.06 2.13 -20.16
C THR A 443 -0.41 0.86 -20.87
N GLU A 444 -1.69 0.82 -21.28
CA GLU A 444 -2.32 -0.38 -21.86
C GLU A 444 -1.57 -0.97 -23.06
N PRO A 445 -1.01 -0.19 -24.02
CA PRO A 445 -0.18 -0.76 -25.11
C PRO A 445 1.06 -1.48 -24.61
N ASP A 446 1.65 -1.05 -23.50
CA ASP A 446 2.81 -1.68 -22.91
C ASP A 446 2.42 -3.02 -22.26
N MET A 447 1.19 -3.12 -21.74
CA MET A 447 0.65 -4.36 -21.17
C MET A 447 0.48 -5.45 -22.23
N GLU A 448 0.18 -5.10 -23.47
CA GLU A 448 0.15 -6.04 -24.59
C GLU A 448 1.54 -6.65 -24.88
N ILE A 449 2.59 -5.82 -24.83
CA ILE A 449 3.98 -6.29 -24.97
C ILE A 449 4.34 -7.25 -23.84
N ILE A 450 3.99 -6.86 -22.59
CA ILE A 450 4.25 -7.66 -21.39
C ILE A 450 3.47 -8.99 -21.44
N ALA A 451 2.20 -8.97 -21.86
CA ALA A 451 1.40 -10.19 -22.03
C ALA A 451 2.04 -11.15 -23.04
N GLY A 452 2.56 -10.62 -24.17
CA GLY A 452 3.31 -11.39 -25.14
C GLY A 452 4.57 -12.03 -24.54
N CYS A 453 5.38 -11.25 -23.80
CA CYS A 453 6.56 -11.76 -23.12
C CYS A 453 6.25 -12.89 -22.12
N ILE A 454 5.17 -12.73 -21.33
CA ILE A 454 4.77 -13.76 -20.35
C ILE A 454 4.25 -15.02 -21.05
N ALA A 455 3.47 -14.89 -22.13
CA ALA A 455 2.97 -16.04 -22.89
C ALA A 455 4.12 -16.80 -23.57
N ASP A 456 5.06 -16.08 -24.17
CA ASP A 456 6.25 -16.67 -24.76
C ASP A 456 7.12 -17.40 -23.70
N ALA A 457 7.31 -16.79 -22.52
CA ALA A 457 8.03 -17.42 -21.41
C ALA A 457 7.31 -18.68 -20.90
N ALA A 458 5.99 -18.69 -20.87
CA ALA A 458 5.21 -19.86 -20.46
C ALA A 458 5.25 -20.99 -21.50
N LEU A 459 5.08 -20.68 -22.77
CA LEU A 459 4.77 -21.66 -23.82
C LEU A 459 5.95 -21.99 -24.74
N ARG A 460 6.93 -21.08 -24.91
CA ARG A 460 8.00 -21.19 -25.91
C ARG A 460 9.36 -20.67 -25.43
N PHE A 461 9.64 -20.79 -24.13
CA PHE A 461 10.77 -20.13 -23.46
C PHE A 461 12.11 -20.34 -24.15
N GLU A 462 12.47 -21.60 -24.51
CA GLU A 462 13.76 -21.96 -25.08
C GLU A 462 14.01 -21.29 -26.46
N GLU A 463 12.93 -20.94 -27.16
CA GLU A 463 13.02 -20.33 -28.50
C GLU A 463 13.00 -18.79 -28.41
N THR A 464 12.47 -18.22 -27.34
CA THR A 464 12.14 -16.80 -27.30
C THR A 464 12.82 -16.00 -26.20
N ALA A 465 13.61 -16.63 -25.32
CA ALA A 465 14.20 -15.98 -24.13
C ALA A 465 15.03 -14.72 -24.49
N ASP A 466 15.83 -14.76 -25.55
CA ASP A 466 16.64 -13.61 -25.95
C ASP A 466 15.78 -12.49 -26.52
N GLU A 467 14.76 -12.80 -27.32
CA GLU A 467 13.81 -11.82 -27.84
C GLU A 467 13.00 -11.16 -26.71
N ILE A 468 12.62 -11.94 -25.67
CA ILE A 468 11.95 -11.38 -24.48
C ILE A 468 12.88 -10.39 -23.77
N ARG A 469 14.17 -10.71 -23.56
CA ARG A 469 15.14 -9.80 -22.94
C ARG A 469 15.28 -8.49 -23.72
N GLU A 470 15.31 -8.55 -25.05
CA GLU A 470 15.37 -7.35 -25.90
C GLU A 470 14.10 -6.50 -25.74
N ARG A 471 12.91 -7.12 -25.80
CA ARG A 471 11.61 -6.42 -25.61
C ARG A 471 11.50 -5.79 -24.23
N VAL A 472 11.92 -6.49 -23.17
CA VAL A 472 11.94 -5.98 -21.79
C VAL A 472 12.91 -4.81 -21.67
N GLY A 473 14.13 -4.95 -22.23
CA GLY A 473 15.14 -3.89 -22.22
C GLY A 473 14.65 -2.63 -22.93
N ALA A 474 14.08 -2.77 -24.12
CA ALA A 474 13.52 -1.67 -24.91
C ALA A 474 12.36 -0.98 -24.17
N LEU A 475 11.50 -1.76 -23.49
CA LEU A 475 10.39 -1.24 -22.71
C LEU A 475 10.89 -0.45 -21.49
N CYS A 476 11.81 -1.01 -20.71
CA CYS A 476 12.40 -0.34 -19.55
C CYS A 476 13.16 0.94 -19.89
N ALA A 477 13.82 0.99 -21.06
CA ALA A 477 14.53 2.19 -21.53
C ALA A 477 13.58 3.36 -21.86
N ARG A 478 12.34 3.08 -22.28
CA ARG A 478 11.32 4.12 -22.52
C ARG A 478 10.78 4.75 -21.23
N TYR A 479 10.90 4.05 -20.13
CA TYR A 479 10.36 4.45 -18.83
C TYR A 479 11.45 4.39 -17.75
N PRO A 480 12.44 5.30 -17.79
CA PRO A 480 13.53 5.31 -16.83
C PRO A 480 13.00 5.54 -15.41
N LEU A 481 13.55 4.79 -14.44
CA LEU A 481 13.16 4.88 -13.03
C LEU A 481 14.17 5.73 -12.26
N TYR A 482 13.71 6.78 -11.58
CA TYR A 482 14.52 7.70 -10.76
C TYR A 482 15.67 8.37 -11.55
N GLU A 483 15.38 8.88 -12.76
CA GLU A 483 16.31 9.67 -13.60
C GLU A 483 15.85 11.12 -13.79
#